data_e8ededd29363ceadeda07807c21f613f
#
_entry.id   e8ededd29363ceadeda07807c21f613f
#
_cell.length_a   1.000
_cell.length_b   1.000
_cell.length_c   1.000
_cell.angle_alpha   90.00
_cell.angle_beta   90.00
_cell.angle_gamma   90.00
#
_symmetry.space_group_name_H-M   'P 1'
#
loop_
_entity.id
_entity.type
_entity.pdbx_description
1 polymer ?
#
loop_
_entity_poly.entity_id
_entity_poly.type
_entity_poly.pdbx_seq_one_letter_code
_entity_poly.pdbx_strand_id
1 'polypeptide(L)'
;MQRSEKLKKMVLMALLAAIAYMIVALVRIPVVLFLSYEPKDVVITIGGFLLGPIAAFVMSLLVSLVEMVTISSTGPIGCLMNLISTCSFACVAALIYKKNHTLKGAGIGLLAGSVSMIVVMFLWNWLITPLYMGVARPVIEKMLLPTFLPFNGLKAGLNSALILGLYKPLTQALRKARLLPPSQGNPGGAKVGIYLIALFLLAICILLLLVLQGKI
;
A
#
# COMPACT_ATOMS: atom_id res chain seq x y z
N MET A 1 3.22 14.69 30.11
CA MET A 1 2.62 13.49 29.49
C MET A 1 2.36 13.64 27.98
N GLN A 2 1.65 14.67 27.51
CA GLN A 2 1.35 14.84 26.07
C GLN A 2 2.58 14.91 25.13
N ARG A 3 3.68 15.52 25.56
CA ARG A 3 4.92 15.62 24.74
C ARG A 3 5.58 14.26 24.51
N SER A 4 5.57 13.38 25.50
CA SER A 4 6.10 12.01 25.42
C SER A 4 5.30 11.14 24.44
N GLU A 5 3.96 11.27 24.44
CA GLU A 5 3.09 10.51 23.52
C GLU A 5 3.24 10.97 22.07
N LYS A 6 3.39 12.29 21.83
CA LYS A 6 3.67 12.81 20.49
C LYS A 6 5.02 12.31 19.98
N LEU A 7 6.05 12.33 20.82
CA LEU A 7 7.38 11.84 20.47
C LEU A 7 7.34 10.34 20.11
N LYS A 8 6.66 9.50 20.88
CA LYS A 8 6.50 8.07 20.58
C LYS A 8 5.83 7.84 19.23
N LYS A 9 4.77 8.60 18.91
CA LYS A 9 4.09 8.51 17.60
C LYS A 9 5.01 8.91 16.45
N MET A 10 5.81 9.98 16.63
CA MET A 10 6.79 10.41 15.62
C MET A 10 7.88 9.36 15.40
N VAL A 11 8.42 8.79 16.48
CA VAL A 11 9.43 7.72 16.40
C VAL A 11 8.87 6.48 15.71
N LEU A 12 7.65 6.07 16.06
CA LEU A 12 7.00 4.93 15.40
C LEU A 12 6.73 5.20 13.92
N MET A 13 6.30 6.41 13.57
CA MET A 13 6.08 6.81 12.17
C MET A 13 7.40 6.79 11.39
N ALA A 14 8.48 7.34 11.95
CA ALA A 14 9.80 7.32 11.32
C ALA A 14 10.34 5.89 11.15
N LEU A 15 10.16 5.03 12.15
CA LEU A 15 10.54 3.61 12.08
C LEU A 15 9.78 2.88 10.97
N LEU A 16 8.46 3.06 10.89
CA LEU A 16 7.65 2.44 9.85
C LEU A 16 7.99 2.97 8.45
N ALA A 17 8.27 4.27 8.32
CA ALA A 17 8.73 4.84 7.05
C ALA A 17 10.10 4.27 6.64
N ALA A 18 11.03 4.11 7.56
CA ALA A 18 12.32 3.48 7.31
C ALA A 18 12.17 2.01 6.87
N ILE A 19 11.30 1.24 7.54
CA ILE A 19 10.99 -0.14 7.15
C ILE A 19 10.36 -0.18 5.75
N ALA A 20 9.41 0.71 5.44
CA ALA A 20 8.78 0.79 4.12
C ALA A 20 9.81 1.11 3.04
N TYR A 21 10.73 2.04 3.29
CA TYR A 21 11.84 2.34 2.38
C TYR A 21 12.78 1.15 2.19
N MET A 22 13.20 0.49 3.27
CA MET A 22 14.05 -0.70 3.20
C MET A 22 13.41 -1.80 2.35
N ILE A 23 12.10 -2.01 2.51
CA ILE A 23 11.37 -3.00 1.73
C ILE A 23 11.39 -2.65 0.23
N VAL A 24 11.14 -1.41 -0.17
CA VAL A 24 11.16 -1.05 -1.59
C VAL A 24 12.57 -1.05 -2.16
N ALA A 25 13.58 -0.76 -1.36
CA ALA A 25 14.98 -0.84 -1.79
C ALA A 25 15.44 -2.28 -2.05
N LEU A 26 14.92 -3.25 -1.30
CA LEU A 26 15.29 -4.67 -1.41
C LEU A 26 14.33 -5.47 -2.29
N VAL A 27 13.04 -5.11 -2.32
CA VAL A 27 11.99 -5.89 -2.99
C VAL A 27 11.23 -5.00 -3.97
N ARG A 28 11.65 -5.02 -5.21
CA ARG A 28 10.98 -4.40 -6.34
C ARG A 28 10.76 -5.45 -7.41
N ILE A 29 9.51 -5.83 -7.64
CA ILE A 29 9.14 -6.88 -8.57
C ILE A 29 8.63 -6.22 -9.86
N PRO A 30 9.41 -6.24 -10.97
CA PRO A 30 8.93 -5.74 -12.25
C PRO A 30 7.77 -6.62 -12.73
N VAL A 31 6.67 -6.01 -13.17
CA VAL A 31 5.47 -6.72 -13.63
C VAL A 31 5.26 -6.50 -15.11
N VAL A 32 5.12 -5.24 -15.54
CA VAL A 32 4.87 -4.91 -16.93
C VAL A 32 5.36 -3.49 -17.23
N LEU A 33 6.06 -3.29 -18.34
CA LEU A 33 6.65 -2.01 -18.74
C LEU A 33 7.54 -1.42 -17.62
N PHE A 34 7.29 -0.17 -17.25
CA PHE A 34 7.94 0.51 -16.12
C PHE A 34 7.26 0.27 -14.77
N LEU A 35 6.16 -0.51 -14.74
CA LEU A 35 5.38 -0.74 -13.54
C LEU A 35 5.97 -1.90 -12.73
N SER A 36 6.27 -1.63 -11.47
CA SER A 36 6.78 -2.62 -10.51
C SER A 36 5.85 -2.73 -9.31
N TYR A 37 5.70 -3.93 -8.79
CA TYR A 37 5.06 -4.14 -7.51
C TYR A 37 6.06 -3.87 -6.38
N GLU A 38 5.66 -3.03 -5.44
CA GLU A 38 6.46 -2.59 -4.30
C GLU A 38 5.65 -2.78 -3.01
N PRO A 39 6.07 -3.70 -2.11
CA PRO A 39 5.31 -4.01 -0.88
C PRO A 39 5.33 -2.90 0.19
N LYS A 40 6.01 -1.76 -0.05
CA LYS A 40 6.07 -0.61 0.88
C LYS A 40 4.69 -0.12 1.32
N ASP A 41 3.71 -0.17 0.41
CA ASP A 41 2.34 0.30 0.66
C ASP A 41 1.65 -0.48 1.80
N VAL A 42 2.06 -1.75 2.01
CA VAL A 42 1.58 -2.58 3.11
C VAL A 42 1.96 -1.98 4.46
N VAL A 43 3.23 -1.61 4.63
CA VAL A 43 3.74 -1.03 5.88
C VAL A 43 3.13 0.36 6.12
N ILE A 44 3.06 1.18 5.07
CA ILE A 44 2.46 2.52 5.14
C ILE A 44 0.98 2.43 5.54
N THR A 45 0.23 1.49 4.97
CA THR A 45 -1.19 1.31 5.30
C THR A 45 -1.39 0.81 6.73
N ILE A 46 -0.58 -0.15 7.19
CA ILE A 46 -0.61 -0.60 8.59
C ILE A 46 -0.25 0.56 9.52
N GLY A 47 0.74 1.37 9.18
CA GLY A 47 1.06 2.60 9.91
C GLY A 47 -0.12 3.58 9.94
N GLY A 48 -0.84 3.71 8.83
CA GLY A 48 -2.09 4.47 8.75
C GLY A 48 -3.20 3.94 9.66
N PHE A 49 -3.34 2.63 9.77
CA PHE A 49 -4.29 2.02 10.70
C PHE A 49 -3.94 2.27 12.17
N LEU A 50 -2.65 2.33 12.49
CA LEU A 50 -2.16 2.54 13.85
C LEU A 50 -2.14 4.01 14.27
N LEU A 51 -1.72 4.90 13.38
CA LEU A 51 -1.42 6.31 13.67
C LEU A 51 -2.41 7.29 13.00
N GLY A 52 -3.24 6.79 12.10
CA GLY A 52 -4.24 7.56 11.36
C GLY A 52 -3.81 7.95 9.95
N PRO A 53 -4.75 8.49 9.15
CA PRO A 53 -4.54 8.76 7.73
C PRO A 53 -3.48 9.83 7.44
N ILE A 54 -3.32 10.83 8.33
CA ILE A 54 -2.29 11.85 8.19
C ILE A 54 -0.90 11.23 8.31
N ALA A 55 -0.71 10.25 9.21
CA ALA A 55 0.55 9.54 9.33
C ALA A 55 0.84 8.71 8.07
N ALA A 56 -0.17 8.08 7.46
CA ALA A 56 -0.02 7.39 6.19
C ALA A 56 0.44 8.34 5.08
N PHE A 57 -0.16 9.53 4.99
CA PHE A 57 0.25 10.58 4.04
C PHE A 57 1.71 11.00 4.25
N VAL A 58 2.10 11.33 5.49
CA VAL A 58 3.47 11.77 5.81
C VAL A 58 4.48 10.68 5.50
N MET A 59 4.20 9.42 5.89
CA MET A 59 5.08 8.29 5.56
C MET A 59 5.19 8.08 4.05
N SER A 60 4.08 8.13 3.31
CA SER A 60 4.07 8.02 1.85
C SER A 60 4.92 9.11 1.20
N LEU A 61 4.77 10.37 1.65
CA LEU A 61 5.54 11.50 1.15
C LEU A 61 7.05 11.29 1.40
N LEU A 62 7.43 10.99 2.64
CA LEU A 62 8.83 10.78 3.02
C LEU A 62 9.47 9.64 2.22
N VAL A 63 8.79 8.49 2.15
CA VAL A 63 9.30 7.32 1.42
C VAL A 63 9.44 7.62 -0.07
N SER A 64 8.43 8.27 -0.70
CA SER A 64 8.48 8.61 -2.13
C SER A 64 9.58 9.63 -2.45
N LEU A 65 9.84 10.60 -1.56
CA LEU A 65 10.92 11.57 -1.73
C LEU A 65 12.31 10.91 -1.60
N VAL A 66 12.50 10.08 -0.58
CA VAL A 66 13.78 9.35 -0.42
C VAL A 66 14.01 8.40 -1.60
N GLU A 67 12.97 7.68 -2.03
CA GLU A 67 13.01 6.79 -3.19
C GLU A 67 13.39 7.54 -4.47
N MET A 68 12.82 8.73 -4.68
CA MET A 68 13.12 9.58 -5.86
C MET A 68 14.61 9.92 -5.96
N VAL A 69 15.26 10.20 -4.83
CA VAL A 69 16.66 10.63 -4.78
C VAL A 69 17.63 9.44 -4.83
N THR A 70 17.19 8.25 -4.39
CA THR A 70 18.12 7.11 -4.17
C THR A 70 18.01 6.01 -5.21
N ILE A 71 16.80 5.52 -5.50
CA ILE A 71 16.60 4.28 -6.28
C ILE A 71 15.64 4.42 -7.47
N SER A 72 14.94 5.56 -7.59
CA SER A 72 13.95 5.74 -8.65
C SER A 72 14.61 6.06 -9.98
N SER A 73 14.23 5.33 -11.02
CA SER A 73 14.57 5.63 -12.42
C SER A 73 13.56 6.56 -13.10
N THR A 74 12.43 6.85 -12.45
CA THR A 74 11.28 7.58 -13.03
C THR A 74 11.22 9.06 -12.62
N GLY A 75 12.16 9.50 -11.78
CA GLY A 75 12.32 10.90 -11.37
C GLY A 75 11.08 11.50 -10.66
N PRO A 76 10.85 12.82 -10.79
CA PRO A 76 9.76 13.51 -10.09
C PRO A 76 8.36 13.02 -10.47
N ILE A 77 8.15 12.63 -11.72
CA ILE A 77 6.85 12.11 -12.19
C ILE A 77 6.54 10.77 -11.50
N GLY A 78 7.54 9.89 -11.40
CA GLY A 78 7.41 8.65 -10.66
C GLY A 78 7.19 8.84 -9.17
N CYS A 79 7.84 9.85 -8.56
CA CYS A 79 7.59 10.22 -7.17
C CYS A 79 6.13 10.63 -6.94
N LEU A 80 5.58 11.50 -7.78
CA LEU A 80 4.17 11.89 -7.72
C LEU A 80 3.24 10.72 -7.95
N MET A 81 3.54 9.86 -8.94
CA MET A 81 2.77 8.65 -9.21
C MET A 81 2.72 7.73 -7.99
N ASN A 82 3.86 7.47 -7.36
CA ASN A 82 3.96 6.65 -6.16
C ASN A 82 3.22 7.28 -4.99
N LEU A 83 3.39 8.57 -4.74
CA LEU A 83 2.68 9.30 -3.69
C LEU A 83 1.17 9.22 -3.87
N ILE A 84 0.66 9.52 -5.06
CA ILE A 84 -0.77 9.51 -5.37
C ILE A 84 -1.32 8.08 -5.27
N SER A 85 -0.64 7.09 -5.81
CA SER A 85 -1.02 5.67 -5.73
C SER A 85 -1.12 5.21 -4.28
N THR A 86 -0.07 5.44 -3.49
CA THR A 86 -0.02 5.03 -2.08
C THR A 86 -1.06 5.77 -1.24
N CYS A 87 -1.22 7.09 -1.43
CA CYS A 87 -2.19 7.88 -0.68
C CYS A 87 -3.63 7.50 -1.01
N SER A 88 -3.97 7.28 -2.29
CA SER A 88 -5.32 6.87 -2.69
C SER A 88 -5.71 5.50 -2.12
N PHE A 89 -4.75 4.62 -1.86
CA PHE A 89 -4.96 3.35 -1.18
C PHE A 89 -4.91 3.50 0.35
N ALA A 90 -3.77 3.90 0.90
CA ALA A 90 -3.48 3.85 2.32
C ALA A 90 -4.26 4.88 3.14
N CYS A 91 -4.39 6.13 2.65
CA CYS A 91 -5.12 7.16 3.39
C CYS A 91 -6.62 6.89 3.39
N VAL A 92 -7.19 6.41 2.27
CA VAL A 92 -8.62 6.06 2.20
C VAL A 92 -8.91 4.86 3.11
N ALA A 93 -8.08 3.82 3.06
CA ALA A 93 -8.22 2.66 3.95
C ALA A 93 -8.12 3.08 5.42
N ALA A 94 -7.16 3.93 5.78
CA ALA A 94 -6.96 4.42 7.14
C ALA A 94 -8.10 5.34 7.62
N LEU A 95 -8.69 6.17 6.74
CA LEU A 95 -9.85 7.01 7.06
C LEU A 95 -11.06 6.17 7.47
N ILE A 96 -11.35 5.10 6.73
CA ILE A 96 -12.47 4.21 7.02
C ILE A 96 -12.19 3.40 8.28
N TYR A 97 -10.98 2.86 8.41
CA TYR A 97 -10.57 2.11 9.59
C TYR A 97 -10.62 2.97 10.87
N LYS A 98 -10.27 4.25 10.80
CA LYS A 98 -10.36 5.20 11.92
C LYS A 98 -11.78 5.33 12.47
N LYS A 99 -12.81 5.18 11.64
CA LYS A 99 -14.22 5.22 12.06
C LYS A 99 -14.67 3.90 12.71
N ASN A 100 -14.04 2.78 12.30
CA ASN A 100 -14.43 1.45 12.77
C ASN A 100 -13.17 0.58 12.93
N HIS A 101 -12.60 0.59 14.14
CA HIS A 101 -11.38 -0.16 14.52
C HIS A 101 -11.63 -1.67 14.65
N THR A 102 -12.40 -2.26 13.74
CA THR A 102 -12.67 -3.68 13.70
C THR A 102 -12.03 -4.32 12.46
N LEU A 103 -11.95 -5.64 12.46
CA LEU A 103 -11.46 -6.38 11.30
C LEU A 103 -12.36 -6.22 10.07
N LYS A 104 -13.69 -6.06 10.29
CA LYS A 104 -14.64 -5.70 9.21
C LYS A 104 -14.34 -4.30 8.68
N GLY A 105 -14.06 -3.34 9.58
CA GLY A 105 -13.66 -1.98 9.20
C GLY A 105 -12.35 -1.94 8.42
N ALA A 106 -11.36 -2.79 8.76
CA ALA A 106 -10.15 -2.95 7.98
C ALA A 106 -10.45 -3.50 6.58
N GLY A 107 -11.26 -4.55 6.46
CA GLY A 107 -11.66 -5.12 5.16
C GLY A 107 -12.38 -4.12 4.27
N ILE A 108 -13.38 -3.39 4.80
CA ILE A 108 -14.10 -2.34 4.07
C ILE A 108 -13.14 -1.21 3.67
N GLY A 109 -12.23 -0.81 4.58
CA GLY A 109 -11.21 0.19 4.31
C GLY A 109 -10.29 -0.22 3.17
N LEU A 110 -9.80 -1.44 3.18
CA LEU A 110 -8.94 -1.98 2.12
C LEU A 110 -9.67 -2.07 0.77
N LEU A 111 -10.94 -2.50 0.78
CA LEU A 111 -11.75 -2.54 -0.44
C LEU A 111 -11.93 -1.13 -1.02
N ALA A 112 -12.34 -0.16 -0.21
CA ALA A 112 -12.51 1.22 -0.65
C ALA A 112 -11.19 1.86 -1.09
N GLY A 113 -10.08 1.60 -0.40
CA GLY A 113 -8.75 2.02 -0.80
C GLY A 113 -8.32 1.42 -2.14
N SER A 114 -8.62 0.12 -2.35
CA SER A 114 -8.35 -0.56 -3.62
C SER A 114 -9.12 0.08 -4.79
N VAL A 115 -10.42 0.30 -4.63
CA VAL A 115 -11.25 0.96 -5.64
C VAL A 115 -10.75 2.37 -5.91
N SER A 116 -10.47 3.15 -4.86
CA SER A 116 -9.94 4.51 -4.97
C SER A 116 -8.63 4.54 -5.75
N MET A 117 -7.67 3.65 -5.40
CA MET A 117 -6.39 3.56 -6.10
C MET A 117 -6.56 3.17 -7.56
N ILE A 118 -7.39 2.19 -7.87
CA ILE A 118 -7.63 1.75 -9.25
C ILE A 118 -8.18 2.91 -10.09
N VAL A 119 -9.19 3.62 -9.58
CA VAL A 119 -9.79 4.76 -10.29
C VAL A 119 -8.80 5.90 -10.47
N VAL A 120 -8.11 6.30 -9.42
CA VAL A 120 -7.13 7.39 -9.46
C VAL A 120 -5.97 7.05 -10.39
N MET A 121 -5.47 5.82 -10.34
CA MET A 121 -4.36 5.40 -11.21
C MET A 121 -4.80 5.16 -12.66
N PHE A 122 -6.06 4.80 -12.90
CA PHE A 122 -6.63 4.77 -14.26
C PHE A 122 -6.60 6.17 -14.88
N LEU A 123 -7.08 7.18 -14.12
CA LEU A 123 -7.04 8.59 -14.57
C LEU A 123 -5.60 9.11 -14.73
N TRP A 124 -4.70 8.77 -13.80
CA TRP A 124 -3.29 9.13 -13.90
C TRP A 124 -2.66 8.57 -15.18
N ASN A 125 -2.87 7.28 -15.44
CA ASN A 125 -2.32 6.64 -16.63
C ASN A 125 -2.90 7.23 -17.93
N TRP A 126 -4.15 7.58 -17.95
CA TRP A 126 -4.78 8.23 -19.11
C TRP A 126 -4.26 9.64 -19.37
N LEU A 127 -4.04 10.44 -18.30
CA LEU A 127 -3.66 11.85 -18.40
C LEU A 127 -2.15 12.06 -18.48
N ILE A 128 -1.39 11.41 -17.62
CA ILE A 128 0.02 11.72 -17.36
C ILE A 128 0.96 10.73 -18.08
N THR A 129 0.60 9.46 -18.19
CA THR A 129 1.49 8.46 -18.81
C THR A 129 1.84 8.75 -20.26
N PRO A 130 0.95 9.30 -21.12
CA PRO A 130 1.33 9.70 -22.47
C PRO A 130 2.47 10.73 -22.49
N LEU A 131 2.41 11.72 -21.58
CA LEU A 131 3.45 12.75 -21.43
C LEU A 131 4.76 12.15 -20.92
N TYR A 132 4.68 11.25 -19.94
CA TYR A 132 5.84 10.58 -19.37
C TYR A 132 6.55 9.65 -20.37
N MET A 133 5.79 8.87 -21.14
CA MET A 133 6.33 7.94 -22.14
C MET A 133 6.66 8.60 -23.48
N GLY A 134 6.24 9.84 -23.70
CA GLY A 134 6.43 10.51 -25.01
C GLY A 134 5.67 9.87 -26.16
N VAL A 135 4.52 9.22 -25.87
CA VAL A 135 3.71 8.52 -26.87
C VAL A 135 2.33 9.17 -27.03
N ALA A 136 1.70 8.96 -28.20
CA ALA A 136 0.37 9.49 -28.46
C ALA A 136 -0.69 8.84 -27.53
N ARG A 137 -1.67 9.61 -27.07
CA ARG A 137 -2.77 9.13 -26.20
C ARG A 137 -3.46 7.85 -26.68
N PRO A 138 -3.79 7.66 -27.96
CA PRO A 138 -4.44 6.45 -28.43
C PRO A 138 -3.65 5.16 -28.16
N VAL A 139 -2.33 5.26 -28.03
CA VAL A 139 -1.47 4.10 -27.66
C VAL A 139 -1.73 3.71 -26.21
N ILE A 140 -1.75 4.69 -25.30
CA ILE A 140 -2.02 4.45 -23.88
C ILE A 140 -3.47 4.00 -23.65
N GLU A 141 -4.44 4.57 -24.38
CA GLU A 141 -5.85 4.16 -24.28
C GLU A 141 -6.05 2.67 -24.56
N LYS A 142 -5.35 2.13 -25.57
CA LYS A 142 -5.39 0.69 -25.87
C LYS A 142 -4.75 -0.16 -24.77
N MET A 143 -3.88 0.40 -23.93
CA MET A 143 -3.20 -0.28 -22.83
C MET A 143 -3.94 -0.13 -21.49
N LEU A 144 -4.88 0.80 -21.36
CA LEU A 144 -5.57 1.06 -20.09
C LEU A 144 -6.26 -0.19 -19.53
N LEU A 145 -7.04 -0.87 -20.35
CA LEU A 145 -7.79 -2.05 -19.93
C LEU A 145 -6.93 -3.32 -19.82
N PRO A 146 -6.08 -3.67 -20.81
CA PRO A 146 -5.33 -4.93 -20.75
C PRO A 146 -4.08 -4.87 -19.86
N THR A 147 -3.54 -3.68 -19.60
CA THR A 147 -2.24 -3.55 -18.89
C THR A 147 -2.38 -2.81 -17.57
N PHE A 148 -2.83 -1.55 -17.59
CA PHE A 148 -2.82 -0.70 -16.40
C PHE A 148 -3.89 -1.10 -15.39
N LEU A 149 -5.09 -1.47 -15.83
CA LEU A 149 -6.16 -1.89 -14.94
C LEU A 149 -5.84 -3.20 -14.20
N PRO A 150 -5.40 -4.28 -14.87
CA PRO A 150 -4.99 -5.51 -14.19
C PRO A 150 -3.81 -5.30 -13.24
N PHE A 151 -2.82 -4.49 -13.62
CA PHE A 151 -1.68 -4.17 -12.76
C PHE A 151 -2.13 -3.49 -11.46
N ASN A 152 -2.97 -2.46 -11.54
CA ASN A 152 -3.45 -1.77 -10.35
C ASN A 152 -4.36 -2.66 -9.50
N GLY A 153 -5.17 -3.51 -10.11
CA GLY A 153 -5.95 -4.55 -9.43
C GLY A 153 -5.06 -5.56 -8.69
N LEU A 154 -4.00 -6.03 -9.35
CA LEU A 154 -2.98 -6.89 -8.77
C LEU A 154 -2.30 -6.23 -7.55
N LYS A 155 -1.83 -4.99 -7.71
CA LYS A 155 -1.18 -4.22 -6.64
C LYS A 155 -2.11 -4.05 -5.44
N ALA A 156 -3.36 -3.67 -5.67
CA ALA A 156 -4.36 -3.52 -4.61
C ALA A 156 -4.67 -4.85 -3.91
N GLY A 157 -4.81 -5.93 -4.65
CA GLY A 157 -5.08 -7.27 -4.14
C GLY A 157 -3.93 -7.80 -3.28
N LEU A 158 -2.68 -7.74 -3.78
CA LEU A 158 -1.49 -8.14 -3.03
C LEU A 158 -1.33 -7.33 -1.74
N ASN A 159 -1.46 -6.00 -1.82
CA ASN A 159 -1.39 -5.16 -0.63
C ASN A 159 -2.47 -5.53 0.39
N SER A 160 -3.71 -5.72 -0.04
CA SER A 160 -4.82 -6.09 0.85
C SER A 160 -4.60 -7.45 1.50
N ALA A 161 -4.16 -8.46 0.74
CA ALA A 161 -3.85 -9.79 1.25
C ALA A 161 -2.74 -9.76 2.31
N LEU A 162 -1.65 -9.06 2.01
CA LEU A 162 -0.52 -8.92 2.93
C LEU A 162 -0.89 -8.14 4.19
N ILE A 163 -1.68 -7.06 4.07
CA ILE A 163 -2.13 -6.28 5.22
C ILE A 163 -3.01 -7.14 6.13
N LEU A 164 -3.98 -7.87 5.59
CA LEU A 164 -4.84 -8.75 6.39
C LEU A 164 -4.04 -9.84 7.12
N GLY A 165 -3.02 -10.40 6.46
CA GLY A 165 -2.15 -11.41 7.05
C GLY A 165 -1.18 -10.84 8.09
N LEU A 166 -0.57 -9.69 7.83
CA LEU A 166 0.52 -9.13 8.64
C LEU A 166 0.05 -8.18 9.75
N TYR A 167 -1.15 -7.63 9.65
CA TYR A 167 -1.64 -6.64 10.62
C TYR A 167 -1.58 -7.14 12.06
N LYS A 168 -2.04 -8.35 12.32
CA LYS A 168 -2.11 -8.93 13.67
C LYS A 168 -0.71 -9.25 14.24
N PRO A 169 0.16 -10.00 13.55
CA PRO A 169 1.51 -10.27 14.06
C PRO A 169 2.33 -8.99 14.25
N LEU A 170 2.23 -8.02 13.34
CA LEU A 170 2.96 -6.76 13.46
C LEU A 170 2.49 -5.93 14.65
N THR A 171 1.18 -5.78 14.85
CA THR A 171 0.64 -5.06 16.02
C THR A 171 1.01 -5.73 17.34
N GLN A 172 1.07 -7.05 17.39
CA GLN A 172 1.53 -7.79 18.58
C GLN A 172 3.02 -7.54 18.85
N ALA A 173 3.87 -7.58 17.81
CA ALA A 173 5.29 -7.28 17.94
C ALA A 173 5.53 -5.86 18.46
N LEU A 174 4.83 -4.87 17.90
CA LEU A 174 4.93 -3.46 18.32
C LEU A 174 4.46 -3.24 19.77
N ARG A 175 3.43 -3.99 20.22
CA ARG A 175 2.99 -3.95 21.63
C ARG A 175 4.03 -4.59 22.56
N LYS A 176 4.61 -5.73 22.18
CA LYS A 176 5.71 -6.34 22.96
C LYS A 176 6.91 -5.39 23.10
N ALA A 177 7.20 -4.62 22.04
CA ALA A 177 8.23 -3.57 22.04
C ALA A 177 7.81 -2.29 22.81
N ARG A 178 6.63 -2.26 23.43
CA ARG A 178 6.06 -1.09 24.14
C ARG A 178 5.89 0.17 23.26
N LEU A 179 5.85 0.00 21.96
CA LEU A 179 5.62 1.09 20.98
C LEU A 179 4.12 1.36 20.76
N LEU A 180 3.25 0.43 21.12
CA LEU A 180 1.80 0.57 21.10
C LEU A 180 1.20 0.27 22.48
N PRO A 181 0.05 0.91 22.83
CA PRO A 181 -0.66 0.62 24.09
C PRO A 181 -1.18 -0.83 24.08
N PRO A 182 -1.44 -1.41 25.29
CA PRO A 182 -2.05 -2.72 25.43
C PRO A 182 -3.38 -2.80 24.66
N SER A 183 -3.73 -3.98 24.18
CA SER A 183 -5.02 -4.20 23.51
C SER A 183 -6.15 -4.09 24.54
N GLN A 184 -7.11 -3.23 24.28
CA GLN A 184 -8.36 -3.16 25.08
C GLN A 184 -9.42 -4.17 24.60
N GLY A 185 -9.14 -4.94 23.54
CA GLY A 185 -10.06 -5.92 22.98
C GLY A 185 -9.75 -7.34 23.45
N ASN A 186 -10.78 -8.15 23.53
CA ASN A 186 -10.69 -9.58 23.77
C ASN A 186 -9.64 -10.19 22.80
N PRO A 187 -8.75 -11.08 23.25
CA PRO A 187 -7.78 -11.75 22.39
C PRO A 187 -8.45 -12.81 21.49
N GLY A 188 -9.62 -12.47 20.96
CA GLY A 188 -10.31 -13.28 19.97
C GLY A 188 -9.35 -13.59 18.83
N GLY A 189 -9.00 -14.86 18.69
CA GLY A 189 -8.13 -15.35 17.65
C GLY A 189 -8.56 -14.77 16.29
N ALA A 190 -7.62 -14.43 15.42
CA ALA A 190 -7.98 -14.10 14.06
C ALA A 190 -8.79 -15.29 13.54
N LYS A 191 -10.04 -15.02 13.12
CA LYS A 191 -10.88 -16.08 12.62
C LYS A 191 -10.12 -16.73 11.46
N VAL A 192 -9.88 -18.02 11.49
CA VAL A 192 -9.17 -18.78 10.45
C VAL A 192 -9.63 -18.38 9.05
N GLY A 193 -10.92 -18.06 8.87
CA GLY A 193 -11.49 -17.58 7.62
C GLY A 193 -10.81 -16.36 7.03
N ILE A 194 -10.22 -15.44 7.83
CA ILE A 194 -9.56 -14.25 7.29
C ILE A 194 -8.20 -14.60 6.71
N TYR A 195 -7.46 -15.49 7.38
CA TYR A 195 -6.19 -15.98 6.82
C TYR A 195 -6.44 -16.79 5.54
N LEU A 196 -7.53 -17.57 5.48
CA LEU A 196 -7.93 -18.29 4.27
C LEU A 196 -8.28 -17.33 3.13
N ILE A 197 -9.04 -16.26 3.41
CA ILE A 197 -9.34 -15.21 2.42
C ILE A 197 -8.05 -14.51 1.95
N ALA A 198 -7.17 -14.15 2.88
CA ALA A 198 -5.90 -13.52 2.53
C ALA A 198 -5.02 -14.44 1.69
N LEU A 199 -4.94 -15.73 2.04
CA LEU A 199 -4.18 -16.73 1.29
C LEU A 199 -4.77 -16.96 -0.11
N PHE A 200 -6.08 -17.06 -0.23
CA PHE A 200 -6.78 -17.22 -1.50
C PHE A 200 -6.58 -16.00 -2.42
N LEU A 201 -6.74 -14.80 -1.86
CA LEU A 201 -6.48 -13.56 -2.59
C LEU A 201 -5.03 -13.47 -3.04
N LEU A 202 -4.09 -13.85 -2.18
CA LEU A 202 -2.66 -13.89 -2.51
C LEU A 202 -2.39 -14.87 -3.66
N ALA A 203 -2.97 -16.06 -3.63
CA ALA A 203 -2.82 -17.07 -4.69
C ALA A 203 -3.33 -16.57 -6.04
N ILE A 204 -4.52 -15.93 -6.08
CA ILE A 204 -5.06 -15.34 -7.30
C ILE A 204 -4.13 -14.23 -7.82
N CYS A 205 -3.63 -13.38 -6.94
CA CYS A 205 -2.73 -12.29 -7.32
C CYS A 205 -1.40 -12.81 -7.86
N ILE A 206 -0.85 -13.89 -7.28
CA ILE A 206 0.38 -14.53 -7.81
C ILE A 206 0.14 -15.11 -9.19
N LEU A 207 -0.97 -15.80 -9.42
CA LEU A 207 -1.34 -16.31 -10.75
C LEU A 207 -1.45 -15.18 -11.76
N LEU A 208 -2.16 -14.10 -11.43
CA LEU A 208 -2.29 -12.93 -12.30
C LEU A 208 -0.93 -12.27 -12.59
N LEU A 209 -0.05 -12.22 -11.60
CA LEU A 209 1.31 -11.72 -11.78
C LEU A 209 2.09 -12.56 -12.79
N LEU A 210 2.01 -13.89 -12.70
CA LEU A 210 2.68 -14.80 -13.63
C LEU A 210 2.13 -14.68 -15.06
N VAL A 211 0.81 -14.51 -15.20
CA VAL A 211 0.16 -14.23 -16.50
C VAL A 211 0.65 -12.89 -17.08
N LEU A 212 0.68 -11.82 -16.29
CA LEU A 212 1.13 -10.50 -16.74
C LEU A 212 2.63 -10.49 -17.11
N GLN A 213 3.43 -11.36 -16.50
CA GLN A 213 4.84 -11.55 -16.85
C GLN A 213 5.05 -12.48 -18.06
N GLY A 214 3.98 -13.06 -18.62
CA GLY A 214 4.07 -14.00 -19.72
C GLY A 214 4.76 -15.33 -19.38
N LYS A 215 4.69 -15.75 -18.10
CA LYS A 215 5.31 -17.01 -17.62
C LYS A 215 4.36 -18.20 -17.69
N ILE A 216 3.07 -17.92 -17.78
CA ILE A 216 1.96 -18.87 -18.03
C ILE A 216 0.91 -18.17 -18.90
#